data_891a28454dc99e7064ce7079ed78caa1
#
_entry.id   891a28454dc99e7064ce7079ed78caa1
#
_cell.length_a   1.000
_cell.length_b   1.000
_cell.length_c   1.000
_cell.angle_alpha   90.00
_cell.angle_beta   90.00
_cell.angle_gamma   90.00
#
_symmetry.space_group_name_H-M   'P 1'
#
loop_
_entity.id
_entity.type
_entity.pdbx_description
1 polymer ?
#
loop_
_entity_poly.entity_id
_entity_poly.type
_entity_poly.pdbx_seq_one_letter_code
_entity_poly.pdbx_strand_id
1 'polypeptide(L)'
;MRNWTLDDLCRLVDHTNLHPDATEEDMVKLCDEAKKYHFKMVAINQVQSAFCAKQLAGTDIDTGAAISFPLGQTTIASKVFDTRDAIANGANEIDYVVNLTQVKAHNWAYIEDEMAQIVAVCKEAGI
;
A
#
# COMPACT_ATOMS: atom_id res chain seq x y z
N MET A 1 -28.54 13.79 -4.69
CA MET A 1 -27.62 13.19 -3.69
C MET A 1 -27.40 11.74 -4.07
N ARG A 2 -26.15 11.24 -4.07
CA ARG A 2 -25.87 9.80 -4.27
C ARG A 2 -26.34 9.06 -3.01
N ASN A 3 -27.16 8.01 -3.19
CA ASN A 3 -27.50 7.12 -2.08
C ASN A 3 -26.36 6.13 -1.88
N TRP A 4 -25.63 6.27 -0.79
CA TRP A 4 -24.56 5.37 -0.40
C TRP A 4 -25.13 4.08 0.19
N THR A 5 -24.65 2.95 -0.29
CA THR A 5 -24.89 1.63 0.32
C THR A 5 -23.82 1.30 1.35
N LEU A 6 -24.03 0.26 2.13
CA LEU A 6 -22.98 -0.25 3.03
C LEU A 6 -21.76 -0.74 2.25
N ASP A 7 -21.98 -1.39 1.11
CA ASP A 7 -20.90 -1.84 0.23
C ASP A 7 -20.07 -0.67 -0.32
N ASP A 8 -20.73 0.42 -0.79
CA ASP A 8 -20.02 1.63 -1.20
C ASP A 8 -19.10 2.18 -0.11
N LEU A 9 -19.51 2.09 1.17
CA LEU A 9 -18.68 2.52 2.31
C LEU A 9 -17.53 1.55 2.59
N CYS A 10 -17.80 0.25 2.53
CA CYS A 10 -16.77 -0.77 2.69
C CYS A 10 -15.68 -0.66 1.61
N ARG A 11 -16.06 -0.31 0.39
CA ARG A 11 -15.11 -0.07 -0.74
C ARG A 11 -14.27 1.22 -0.59
N LEU A 12 -14.40 1.96 0.49
CA LEU A 12 -13.51 3.08 0.86
C LEU A 12 -12.54 2.70 1.98
N VAL A 13 -12.56 1.45 2.45
CA VAL A 13 -11.73 1.01 3.58
C VAL A 13 -10.46 0.32 3.06
N ASP A 14 -9.33 0.81 3.54
CA ASP A 14 -8.03 0.16 3.45
C ASP A 14 -7.80 -0.59 4.76
N HIS A 15 -8.12 -1.89 4.77
CA HIS A 15 -8.05 -2.70 5.98
C HIS A 15 -6.60 -2.97 6.34
N THR A 16 -6.15 -2.38 7.45
CA THR A 16 -4.73 -2.17 7.74
C THR A 16 -4.21 -3.03 8.88
N ASN A 17 -3.09 -3.70 8.68
CA ASN A 17 -2.24 -4.23 9.75
C ASN A 17 -0.76 -3.99 9.44
N LEU A 18 -0.17 -2.99 10.09
CA LEU A 18 1.23 -2.59 9.96
C LEU A 18 2.04 -2.89 11.23
N HIS A 19 1.55 -3.77 12.09
CA HIS A 19 2.30 -4.19 13.27
C HIS A 19 3.61 -4.88 12.86
N PRO A 20 4.75 -4.53 13.46
CA PRO A 20 6.05 -5.07 13.07
C PRO A 20 6.21 -6.56 13.41
N ASP A 21 5.36 -7.09 14.26
CA ASP A 21 5.32 -8.48 14.74
C ASP A 21 4.11 -9.26 14.18
N ALA A 22 3.40 -8.70 13.20
CA ALA A 22 2.25 -9.36 12.59
C ALA A 22 2.65 -10.68 11.91
N THR A 23 1.95 -11.74 12.27
CA THR A 23 2.18 -13.11 11.81
C THR A 23 1.41 -13.44 10.54
N GLU A 24 1.68 -14.59 9.92
CA GLU A 24 0.86 -15.09 8.80
C GLU A 24 -0.60 -15.33 9.23
N GLU A 25 -0.86 -15.74 10.48
CA GLU A 25 -2.21 -15.90 11.00
C GLU A 25 -2.96 -14.56 11.06
N ASP A 26 -2.26 -13.48 11.43
CA ASP A 26 -2.80 -12.13 11.41
C ASP A 26 -3.14 -11.69 9.98
N MET A 27 -2.29 -12.04 9.00
CA MET A 27 -2.54 -11.74 7.59
C MET A 27 -3.71 -12.54 7.02
N VAL A 28 -3.86 -13.82 7.39
CA VAL A 28 -5.04 -14.63 7.03
C VAL A 28 -6.31 -13.97 7.55
N LYS A 29 -6.32 -13.59 8.84
CA LYS A 29 -7.46 -12.91 9.46
C LYS A 29 -7.79 -11.60 8.73
N LEU A 30 -6.79 -10.78 8.44
CA LEU A 30 -6.93 -9.52 7.72
C LEU A 30 -7.59 -9.73 6.34
N CYS A 31 -7.07 -10.68 5.57
CA CYS A 31 -7.60 -10.99 4.23
C CYS A 31 -9.01 -11.58 4.28
N ASP A 32 -9.31 -12.43 5.27
CA ASP A 32 -10.64 -13.01 5.43
C ASP A 32 -11.68 -11.97 5.85
N GLU A 33 -11.31 -11.02 6.71
CA GLU A 33 -12.16 -9.87 7.05
C GLU A 33 -12.39 -8.98 5.83
N ALA A 34 -11.34 -8.69 5.04
CA ALA A 34 -11.46 -7.92 3.80
C ALA A 34 -12.42 -8.58 2.80
N LYS A 35 -12.32 -9.90 2.62
CA LYS A 35 -13.26 -10.67 1.77
C LYS A 35 -14.69 -10.64 2.32
N LYS A 36 -14.85 -10.84 3.62
CA LYS A 36 -16.16 -10.87 4.29
C LYS A 36 -16.93 -9.57 4.16
N TYR A 37 -16.24 -8.44 4.30
CA TYR A 37 -16.85 -7.11 4.29
C TYR A 37 -16.70 -6.39 2.95
N HIS A 38 -16.04 -7.00 1.98
CA HIS A 38 -15.77 -6.44 0.66
C HIS A 38 -15.01 -5.11 0.74
N PHE A 39 -13.97 -5.03 1.57
CA PHE A 39 -13.14 -3.85 1.66
C PHE A 39 -12.37 -3.60 0.34
N LYS A 40 -11.92 -2.35 0.13
CA LYS A 40 -11.21 -1.97 -1.09
C LYS A 40 -9.87 -2.69 -1.20
N MET A 41 -9.08 -2.67 -0.14
CA MET A 41 -7.77 -3.30 -0.09
C MET A 41 -7.37 -3.73 1.32
N VAL A 42 -6.31 -4.50 1.41
CA VAL A 42 -5.53 -4.67 2.65
C VAL A 42 -4.27 -3.83 2.57
N ALA A 43 -3.94 -3.10 3.63
CA ALA A 43 -2.71 -2.31 3.75
C ALA A 43 -1.74 -3.01 4.71
N ILE A 44 -0.58 -3.42 4.19
CA ILE A 44 0.37 -4.28 4.91
C ILE A 44 1.82 -3.80 4.71
N ASN A 45 2.70 -4.25 5.59
CA ASN A 45 4.14 -4.10 5.36
C ASN A 45 4.54 -4.86 4.10
N GLN A 46 5.40 -4.27 3.25
CA GLN A 46 5.74 -4.81 1.93
C GLN A 46 6.21 -6.27 1.94
N VAL A 47 6.85 -6.73 3.02
CA VAL A 47 7.31 -8.13 3.18
C VAL A 47 6.15 -9.14 3.12
N GLN A 48 4.92 -8.71 3.41
CA GLN A 48 3.71 -9.54 3.38
C GLN A 48 3.02 -9.56 2.00
N SER A 49 3.53 -8.82 1.00
CA SER A 49 2.86 -8.65 -0.29
C SER A 49 2.58 -9.98 -0.99
N ALA A 50 3.57 -10.87 -1.09
CA ALA A 50 3.38 -12.16 -1.76
C ALA A 50 2.36 -13.05 -1.06
N PHE A 51 2.35 -13.03 0.27
CA PHE A 51 1.40 -13.81 1.05
C PHE A 51 -0.03 -13.29 0.88
N CYS A 52 -0.25 -11.98 1.06
CA CYS A 52 -1.58 -11.38 0.95
C CYS A 52 -2.12 -11.43 -0.49
N ALA A 53 -1.29 -11.18 -1.50
CA ALA A 53 -1.68 -11.31 -2.90
C ALA A 53 -2.18 -12.73 -3.23
N LYS A 54 -1.52 -13.77 -2.68
CA LYS A 54 -1.97 -15.16 -2.82
C LYS A 54 -3.31 -15.39 -2.11
N GLN A 55 -3.50 -14.83 -0.90
CA GLN A 55 -4.75 -14.96 -0.14
C GLN A 55 -5.94 -14.27 -0.83
N LEU A 56 -5.68 -13.17 -1.54
CA LEU A 56 -6.70 -12.36 -2.22
C LEU A 56 -6.88 -12.73 -3.71
N ALA A 57 -6.16 -13.75 -4.20
CA ALA A 57 -6.24 -14.17 -5.59
C ALA A 57 -7.69 -14.49 -6.00
N GLY A 58 -8.12 -13.95 -7.15
CA GLY A 58 -9.47 -14.13 -7.68
C GLY A 58 -10.54 -13.24 -7.05
N THR A 59 -10.15 -12.30 -6.19
CA THR A 59 -11.02 -11.23 -5.68
C THR A 59 -10.71 -9.91 -6.36
N ASP A 60 -11.53 -8.89 -6.12
CA ASP A 60 -11.32 -7.49 -6.53
C ASP A 60 -10.77 -6.63 -5.38
N ILE A 61 -10.14 -7.28 -4.39
CA ILE A 61 -9.54 -6.63 -3.23
C ILE A 61 -8.04 -6.46 -3.50
N ASP A 62 -7.56 -5.23 -3.40
CA ASP A 62 -6.18 -4.91 -3.68
C ASP A 62 -5.23 -5.28 -2.52
N THR A 63 -3.99 -5.56 -2.87
CA THR A 63 -2.88 -5.74 -1.93
C THR A 63 -2.05 -4.46 -1.92
N GLY A 64 -2.25 -3.62 -0.91
CA GLY A 64 -1.55 -2.34 -0.75
C GLY A 64 -0.29 -2.50 0.10
N ALA A 65 0.86 -2.21 -0.49
CA ALA A 65 2.14 -2.26 0.22
C ALA A 65 2.54 -0.89 0.77
N ALA A 66 2.84 -0.85 2.08
CA ALA A 66 3.33 0.34 2.77
C ALA A 66 4.84 0.50 2.57
N ILE A 67 5.25 1.58 1.91
CA ILE A 67 6.64 1.89 1.58
C ILE A 67 7.17 3.01 2.47
N SER A 68 8.32 2.79 3.10
CA SER A 68 8.95 3.76 4.02
C SER A 68 8.06 4.15 5.21
N PHE A 69 7.19 3.24 5.66
CA PHE A 69 6.29 3.44 6.78
C PHE A 69 6.94 3.15 8.13
N PRO A 70 6.58 3.93 9.20
CA PRO A 70 5.74 5.15 9.18
C PRO A 70 6.55 6.44 8.99
N LEU A 71 7.86 6.38 8.85
CA LEU A 71 8.75 7.53 9.06
C LEU A 71 9.00 8.35 7.79
N GLY A 72 8.93 7.77 6.61
CA GLY A 72 9.27 8.43 5.34
C GLY A 72 10.76 8.80 5.21
N GLN A 73 11.63 8.29 6.10
CA GLN A 73 13.03 8.71 6.25
C GLN A 73 14.02 7.78 5.54
N THR A 74 13.63 7.26 4.39
CA THR A 74 14.54 6.57 3.47
C THR A 74 14.80 7.41 2.23
N THR A 75 15.87 7.11 1.50
CA THR A 75 16.21 7.83 0.25
C THR A 75 15.18 7.53 -0.84
N ILE A 76 15.08 8.39 -1.85
CA ILE A 76 14.22 8.15 -3.03
C ILE A 76 14.59 6.80 -3.67
N ALA A 77 15.88 6.52 -3.84
CA ALA A 77 16.34 5.27 -4.42
C ALA A 77 15.87 4.04 -3.62
N SER A 78 15.89 4.11 -2.28
CA SER A 78 15.36 3.03 -1.43
C SER A 78 13.86 2.85 -1.63
N LYS A 79 13.09 3.93 -1.63
CA LYS A 79 11.63 3.88 -1.86
C LYS A 79 11.28 3.30 -3.23
N VAL A 80 12.02 3.70 -4.27
CA VAL A 80 11.86 3.15 -5.62
C VAL A 80 12.16 1.66 -5.66
N PHE A 81 13.25 1.22 -5.00
CA PHE A 81 13.59 -0.19 -4.89
C PHE A 81 12.49 -0.98 -4.17
N ASP A 82 12.07 -0.50 -3.00
CA ASP A 82 11.02 -1.12 -2.19
C ASP A 82 9.69 -1.21 -2.94
N THR A 83 9.35 -0.16 -3.71
CA THR A 83 8.15 -0.14 -4.57
C THR A 83 8.24 -1.22 -5.66
N ARG A 84 9.37 -1.34 -6.34
CA ARG A 84 9.59 -2.40 -7.37
C ARG A 84 9.51 -3.79 -6.78
N ASP A 85 10.11 -4.00 -5.61
CA ASP A 85 10.11 -5.28 -4.91
C ASP A 85 8.68 -5.66 -4.47
N ALA A 86 7.94 -4.72 -3.87
CA ALA A 86 6.55 -4.94 -3.47
C ALA A 86 5.67 -5.35 -4.66
N ILE A 87 5.80 -4.66 -5.80
CA ILE A 87 5.05 -4.95 -7.03
C ILE A 87 5.44 -6.33 -7.57
N ALA A 88 6.73 -6.65 -7.62
CA ALA A 88 7.21 -7.96 -8.04
C ALA A 88 6.69 -9.10 -7.16
N ASN A 89 6.38 -8.81 -5.90
CA ASN A 89 5.76 -9.71 -4.94
C ASN A 89 4.22 -9.65 -4.91
N GLY A 90 3.60 -8.98 -5.88
CA GLY A 90 2.15 -9.02 -6.10
C GLY A 90 1.35 -7.88 -5.48
N ALA A 91 1.99 -6.86 -4.92
CA ALA A 91 1.29 -5.63 -4.57
C ALA A 91 0.76 -4.95 -5.84
N ASN A 92 -0.48 -4.51 -5.81
CA ASN A 92 -1.15 -3.80 -6.91
C ASN A 92 -1.66 -2.42 -6.49
N GLU A 93 -1.31 -2.00 -5.29
CA GLU A 93 -1.45 -0.64 -4.78
C GLU A 93 -0.25 -0.28 -3.90
N ILE A 94 0.20 0.96 -3.96
CA ILE A 94 1.38 1.43 -3.23
C ILE A 94 1.03 2.67 -2.43
N ASP A 95 1.21 2.55 -1.10
CA ASP A 95 1.15 3.66 -0.17
C ASP A 95 2.55 4.00 0.31
N TYR A 96 2.97 5.26 0.22
CA TYR A 96 4.28 5.61 0.75
C TYR A 96 4.23 6.87 1.62
N VAL A 97 5.13 6.96 2.58
CA VAL A 97 5.31 8.18 3.35
C VAL A 97 6.34 9.07 2.68
N VAL A 98 5.94 10.31 2.36
CA VAL A 98 6.85 11.33 1.84
C VAL A 98 7.95 11.67 2.84
N ASN A 99 9.06 12.21 2.39
CA ASN A 99 10.12 12.69 3.29
C ASN A 99 9.63 13.90 4.10
N LEU A 100 9.21 13.64 5.35
CA LEU A 100 8.62 14.67 6.23
C LEU A 100 9.59 15.81 6.54
N THR A 101 10.89 15.55 6.57
CA THR A 101 11.91 16.60 6.74
C THR A 101 11.89 17.57 5.56
N GLN A 102 11.79 17.07 4.33
CA GLN A 102 11.73 17.88 3.13
C GLN A 102 10.39 18.64 3.02
N VAL A 103 9.29 18.02 3.44
CA VAL A 103 7.99 18.73 3.54
C VAL A 103 8.08 19.89 4.51
N LYS A 104 8.63 19.65 5.70
CA LYS A 104 8.78 20.70 6.74
C LYS A 104 9.75 21.80 6.32
N ALA A 105 10.76 21.46 5.52
CA ALA A 105 11.71 22.41 4.94
C ALA A 105 11.16 23.15 3.71
N HIS A 106 9.93 22.85 3.27
CA HIS A 106 9.33 23.38 2.04
C HIS A 106 10.16 23.11 0.78
N ASN A 107 10.91 22.01 0.76
CA ASN A 107 11.69 21.58 -0.40
C ASN A 107 10.80 20.83 -1.40
N TRP A 108 9.97 21.58 -2.09
CA TRP A 108 8.96 21.02 -3.00
C TRP A 108 9.59 20.32 -4.20
N ALA A 109 10.74 20.78 -4.67
CA ALA A 109 11.45 20.13 -5.77
C ALA A 109 11.88 18.69 -5.41
N TYR A 110 12.31 18.44 -4.16
CA TYR A 110 12.60 17.10 -3.70
C TYR A 110 11.34 16.24 -3.63
N ILE A 111 10.24 16.78 -3.12
CA ILE A 111 8.97 16.05 -2.99
C ILE A 111 8.43 15.71 -4.37
N GLU A 112 8.49 16.64 -5.32
CA GLU A 112 8.07 16.40 -6.71
C GLU A 112 8.89 15.29 -7.36
N ASP A 113 10.22 15.29 -7.19
CA ASP A 113 11.11 14.25 -7.70
C ASP A 113 10.82 12.88 -7.05
N GLU A 114 10.64 12.85 -5.71
CA GLU A 114 10.27 11.63 -4.98
C GLU A 114 8.96 11.02 -5.53
N MET A 115 7.93 11.84 -5.65
CA MET A 115 6.63 11.40 -6.18
C MET A 115 6.75 10.93 -7.63
N ALA A 116 7.45 11.70 -8.48
CA ALA A 116 7.60 11.36 -9.89
C ALA A 116 8.28 10.01 -10.11
N GLN A 117 9.32 9.71 -9.32
CA GLN A 117 10.06 8.45 -9.45
C GLN A 117 9.23 7.25 -8.98
N ILE A 118 8.48 7.37 -7.88
CA ILE A 118 7.62 6.30 -7.38
C ILE A 118 6.45 6.06 -8.34
N VAL A 119 5.78 7.13 -8.78
CA VAL A 119 4.66 7.04 -9.73
C VAL A 119 5.11 6.45 -11.08
N ALA A 120 6.35 6.74 -11.52
CA ALA A 120 6.89 6.14 -12.75
C ALA A 120 6.95 4.60 -12.64
N VAL A 121 7.39 4.08 -11.49
CA VAL A 121 7.43 2.62 -11.23
C VAL A 121 6.03 2.01 -11.26
N CYS A 122 5.06 2.64 -10.61
CA CYS A 122 3.67 2.17 -10.59
C CYS A 122 3.08 2.15 -12.01
N LYS A 123 3.30 3.22 -12.79
CA LYS A 123 2.85 3.29 -14.19
C LYS A 123 3.49 2.25 -15.10
N GLU A 124 4.79 1.96 -14.94
CA GLU A 124 5.49 0.89 -15.67
C GLU A 124 4.83 -0.46 -15.41
N ALA A 125 4.36 -0.69 -14.19
CA ALA A 125 3.68 -1.92 -13.77
C ALA A 125 2.17 -1.95 -14.09
N GLY A 126 1.57 -0.83 -14.45
CA GLY A 126 0.14 -0.73 -14.73
C GLY A 126 -0.75 -0.66 -13.49
N ILE A 127 -0.23 -0.16 -12.39
CA ILE A 127 -0.95 0.00 -11.12
C ILE A 127 -1.03 1.48 -10.72
#